data_a4f43e96cabf1ce6945c547f1ccc666f
#
_entry.id   a4f43e96cabf1ce6945c547f1ccc666f
#
_cell.length_a   1.000
_cell.length_b   1.000
_cell.length_c   1.000
_cell.angle_alpha   90.00
_cell.angle_beta   90.00
_cell.angle_gamma   90.00
#
_symmetry.space_group_name_H-M   'P 1'
#
loop_
_entity.id
_entity.type
_entity.pdbx_description
1 polymer ?
#
loop_
_entity_poly.entity_id
_entity_poly.type
_entity_poly.pdbx_seq_one_letter_code
_entity_poly.pdbx_strand_id
1 'polypeptide(L)'
;MTGSCAGKVVLVVGGTRGIGRACCLDLARAGATVVVSGRSEKNAEEVAQAVRDLGAEASAAIHDVSDVDATTAVVDDVHRQYGRIDGLVANAGMNPYFIRAEKLTPEEWDDSMAVNLRGLFFAIQAVGRHMLAAGRGSIVTMSSVTAQRGVLRGLPYVAAKGGLDAMTRTLAVEWADRGVRVNGVAPGYIETDLTEGVRQNDSLRDMVLRKVPAARFGAADEVAALATFLVSDAAAYMTGQVVTVDGGYAVS
;
A
#
# COMPACT_ATOMS: atom_id res chain seq x y z
N MET A 1 -0.01 12.78 14.68
CA MET A 1 1.15 13.59 14.19
C MET A 1 0.64 14.70 13.27
N THR A 2 -0.05 15.66 13.85
CA THR A 2 -0.68 16.74 13.09
C THR A 2 0.39 17.57 12.36
N GLY A 3 0.25 17.80 11.05
CA GLY A 3 1.18 18.58 10.25
C GLY A 3 2.49 17.91 9.83
N SER A 4 2.71 16.63 10.15
CA SER A 4 3.98 15.94 9.83
C SER A 4 4.23 15.73 8.35
N CYS A 5 3.19 15.84 7.50
CA CYS A 5 3.26 15.77 6.05
C CYS A 5 2.83 17.09 5.36
N ALA A 6 2.85 18.22 6.09
CA ALA A 6 2.44 19.51 5.56
C ALA A 6 3.21 19.89 4.28
N GLY A 7 2.46 20.30 3.25
CA GLY A 7 3.01 20.68 1.96
C GLY A 7 3.55 19.54 1.08
N LYS A 8 3.38 18.27 1.49
CA LYS A 8 3.72 17.11 0.66
C LYS A 8 2.53 16.74 -0.23
N VAL A 9 2.81 16.31 -1.46
CA VAL A 9 1.86 15.67 -2.36
C VAL A 9 2.08 14.15 -2.30
N VAL A 10 1.05 13.41 -1.90
CA VAL A 10 1.12 11.96 -1.71
C VAL A 10 0.11 11.24 -2.58
N LEU A 11 0.61 10.37 -3.46
CA LEU A 11 -0.22 9.47 -4.27
C LEU A 11 -0.48 8.17 -3.50
N VAL A 12 -1.76 7.78 -3.39
CA VAL A 12 -2.15 6.51 -2.78
C VAL A 12 -2.75 5.60 -3.84
N VAL A 13 -1.97 4.64 -4.34
CA VAL A 13 -2.41 3.65 -5.33
C VAL A 13 -3.21 2.55 -4.62
N GLY A 14 -4.50 2.40 -4.99
CA GLY A 14 -5.45 1.58 -4.26
C GLY A 14 -6.01 2.27 -3.02
N GLY A 15 -6.24 3.60 -3.12
CA GLY A 15 -6.71 4.47 -2.04
C GLY A 15 -8.22 4.41 -1.75
N THR A 16 -9.01 3.65 -2.52
CA THR A 16 -10.47 3.77 -2.53
C THR A 16 -11.19 3.01 -1.41
N ARG A 17 -10.54 2.11 -0.69
CA ARG A 17 -11.14 1.32 0.41
C ARG A 17 -10.09 0.76 1.37
N GLY A 18 -10.55 0.18 2.47
CA GLY A 18 -9.70 -0.53 3.45
C GLY A 18 -8.51 0.29 3.92
N ILE A 19 -7.32 -0.32 3.95
CA ILE A 19 -6.07 0.32 4.38
C ILE A 19 -5.73 1.54 3.52
N GLY A 20 -5.92 1.48 2.20
CA GLY A 20 -5.63 2.60 1.32
C GLY A 20 -6.48 3.83 1.63
N ARG A 21 -7.80 3.65 1.87
CA ARG A 21 -8.68 4.75 2.31
C ARG A 21 -8.23 5.31 3.66
N ALA A 22 -7.88 4.46 4.61
CA ALA A 22 -7.37 4.89 5.90
C ALA A 22 -6.07 5.71 5.75
N CYS A 23 -5.14 5.29 4.87
CA CYS A 23 -3.94 6.05 4.54
C CYS A 23 -4.27 7.44 3.96
N CYS A 24 -5.26 7.53 3.04
CA CYS A 24 -5.68 8.83 2.50
C CYS A 24 -6.16 9.79 3.61
N LEU A 25 -7.00 9.30 4.52
CA LEU A 25 -7.53 10.13 5.60
C LEU A 25 -6.46 10.51 6.64
N ASP A 26 -5.54 9.60 6.97
CA ASP A 26 -4.49 9.88 7.95
C ASP A 26 -3.43 10.85 7.39
N LEU A 27 -3.05 10.71 6.12
CA LEU A 27 -2.20 11.66 5.40
C LEU A 27 -2.83 13.07 5.34
N ALA A 28 -4.15 13.15 5.11
CA ALA A 28 -4.89 14.40 5.16
C ALA A 28 -4.79 15.09 6.54
N ARG A 29 -5.04 14.34 7.63
CA ARG A 29 -4.86 14.82 9.00
C ARG A 29 -3.42 15.25 9.29
N ALA A 30 -2.46 14.64 8.62
CA ALA A 30 -1.05 15.03 8.69
C ALA A 30 -0.69 16.24 7.81
N GLY A 31 -1.64 16.82 7.07
CA GLY A 31 -1.48 18.05 6.30
C GLY A 31 -0.98 17.84 4.87
N ALA A 32 -1.06 16.63 4.33
CA ALA A 32 -0.69 16.35 2.95
C ALA A 32 -1.82 16.71 1.97
N THR A 33 -1.45 17.10 0.74
CA THR A 33 -2.31 16.99 -0.43
C THR A 33 -2.35 15.51 -0.85
N VAL A 34 -3.54 14.93 -1.02
CA VAL A 34 -3.71 13.50 -1.26
C VAL A 34 -4.30 13.23 -2.64
N VAL A 35 -3.62 12.42 -3.44
CA VAL A 35 -4.15 11.91 -4.70
C VAL A 35 -4.64 10.48 -4.49
N VAL A 36 -5.95 10.31 -4.58
CA VAL A 36 -6.63 9.02 -4.36
C VAL A 36 -6.71 8.26 -5.67
N SER A 37 -6.02 7.13 -5.78
CA SER A 37 -6.05 6.35 -7.02
C SER A 37 -6.76 5.00 -6.87
N GLY A 38 -7.48 4.62 -7.92
CA GLY A 38 -8.15 3.34 -8.05
C GLY A 38 -8.93 3.20 -9.36
N ARG A 39 -9.61 2.06 -9.56
CA ARG A 39 -10.32 1.74 -10.80
C ARG A 39 -11.70 2.37 -10.89
N SER A 40 -12.34 2.66 -9.77
CA SER A 40 -13.67 3.23 -9.71
C SER A 40 -13.60 4.72 -9.46
N GLU A 41 -14.02 5.52 -10.44
CA GLU A 41 -14.13 6.97 -10.31
C GLU A 41 -15.01 7.37 -9.12
N LYS A 42 -16.20 6.75 -9.01
CA LYS A 42 -17.10 7.00 -7.88
C LYS A 42 -16.42 6.82 -6.54
N ASN A 43 -15.77 5.67 -6.31
CA ASN A 43 -15.16 5.38 -5.03
C ASN A 43 -13.92 6.26 -4.75
N ALA A 44 -13.15 6.60 -5.80
CA ALA A 44 -12.00 7.49 -5.66
C ALA A 44 -12.45 8.91 -5.30
N GLU A 45 -13.51 9.42 -5.94
CA GLU A 45 -14.04 10.73 -5.66
C GLU A 45 -14.72 10.81 -4.27
N GLU A 46 -15.44 9.75 -3.84
CA GLU A 46 -15.97 9.67 -2.48
C GLU A 46 -14.87 9.80 -1.42
N VAL A 47 -13.71 9.14 -1.62
CA VAL A 47 -12.59 9.25 -0.68
C VAL A 47 -11.89 10.61 -0.81
N ALA A 48 -11.72 11.14 -2.02
CA ALA A 48 -11.16 12.48 -2.23
C ALA A 48 -12.04 13.55 -1.56
N GLN A 49 -13.38 13.40 -1.63
CA GLN A 49 -14.31 14.29 -0.91
C GLN A 49 -14.12 14.18 0.60
N ALA A 50 -14.02 12.96 1.14
CA ALA A 50 -13.78 12.76 2.57
C ALA A 50 -12.44 13.36 3.04
N VAL A 51 -11.41 13.39 2.18
CA VAL A 51 -10.15 14.09 2.45
C VAL A 51 -10.36 15.62 2.47
N ARG A 52 -11.11 16.16 1.50
CA ARG A 52 -11.44 17.60 1.45
C ARG A 52 -12.26 18.04 2.66
N ASP A 53 -13.18 17.20 3.15
CA ASP A 53 -13.97 17.45 4.35
C ASP A 53 -13.11 17.55 5.63
N LEU A 54 -11.91 16.99 5.62
CA LEU A 54 -10.90 17.16 6.66
C LEU A 54 -10.05 18.44 6.50
N GLY A 55 -10.33 19.26 5.47
CA GLY A 55 -9.62 20.51 5.20
C GLY A 55 -8.33 20.34 4.40
N ALA A 56 -8.05 19.17 3.85
CA ALA A 56 -6.89 18.92 3.00
C ALA A 56 -7.26 19.02 1.51
N GLU A 57 -6.29 19.33 0.65
CA GLU A 57 -6.45 19.25 -0.79
C GLU A 57 -6.44 17.79 -1.27
N ALA A 58 -7.37 17.44 -2.18
CA ALA A 58 -7.39 16.12 -2.79
C ALA A 58 -7.95 16.09 -4.20
N SER A 59 -7.44 15.14 -5.00
CA SER A 59 -7.97 14.75 -6.31
C SER A 59 -8.08 13.24 -6.45
N ALA A 60 -8.90 12.81 -7.40
CA ALA A 60 -9.00 11.41 -7.82
C ALA A 60 -8.16 11.17 -9.08
N ALA A 61 -7.52 10.00 -9.16
CA ALA A 61 -6.72 9.55 -10.30
C ALA A 61 -7.12 8.12 -10.68
N ILE A 62 -7.72 7.96 -11.85
CA ILE A 62 -8.41 6.72 -12.23
C ILE A 62 -7.57 5.89 -13.17
N HIS A 63 -7.16 4.69 -12.73
CA HIS A 63 -6.50 3.68 -13.56
C HIS A 63 -6.58 2.29 -12.94
N ASP A 64 -6.36 1.27 -13.75
CA ASP A 64 -6.04 -0.08 -13.27
C ASP A 64 -4.52 -0.19 -13.14
N VAL A 65 -4.02 -0.54 -11.94
CA VAL A 65 -2.58 -0.66 -11.68
C VAL A 65 -1.92 -1.77 -12.52
N SER A 66 -2.68 -2.75 -13.02
CA SER A 66 -2.17 -3.79 -13.92
C SER A 66 -1.87 -3.28 -15.33
N ASP A 67 -2.47 -2.14 -15.73
CA ASP A 67 -2.15 -1.42 -16.95
C ASP A 67 -1.01 -0.43 -16.70
N VAL A 68 0.18 -0.79 -17.22
CA VAL A 68 1.42 -0.03 -17.00
C VAL A 68 1.39 1.33 -17.68
N ASP A 69 0.82 1.41 -18.89
CA ASP A 69 0.77 2.65 -19.66
C ASP A 69 -0.20 3.64 -19.01
N ALA A 70 -1.38 3.17 -18.61
CA ALA A 70 -2.34 3.97 -17.85
C ALA A 70 -1.77 4.44 -16.51
N THR A 71 -1.05 3.57 -15.81
CA THR A 71 -0.35 3.91 -14.56
C THR A 71 0.68 5.01 -14.77
N THR A 72 1.51 4.90 -15.80
CA THR A 72 2.53 5.90 -16.11
C THR A 72 1.89 7.25 -16.48
N ALA A 73 0.86 7.24 -17.34
CA ALA A 73 0.14 8.44 -17.73
C ALA A 73 -0.48 9.16 -16.52
N VAL A 74 -1.11 8.43 -15.62
CA VAL A 74 -1.69 8.99 -14.38
C VAL A 74 -0.62 9.61 -13.48
N VAL A 75 0.53 8.96 -13.31
CA VAL A 75 1.64 9.51 -12.50
C VAL A 75 2.17 10.82 -13.11
N ASP A 76 2.34 10.87 -14.44
CA ASP A 76 2.79 12.06 -15.13
C ASP A 76 1.77 13.21 -15.06
N ASP A 77 0.46 12.89 -15.11
CA ASP A 77 -0.62 13.86 -14.92
C ASP A 77 -0.62 14.43 -13.49
N VAL A 78 -0.46 13.61 -12.48
CA VAL A 78 -0.32 14.03 -11.08
C VAL A 78 0.88 14.96 -10.92
N HIS A 79 2.04 14.59 -11.49
CA HIS A 79 3.22 15.43 -11.46
C HIS A 79 3.00 16.76 -12.20
N ARG A 80 2.32 16.74 -13.33
CA ARG A 80 1.99 17.96 -14.09
C ARG A 80 1.05 18.88 -13.32
N GLN A 81 0.06 18.32 -12.64
CA GLN A 81 -0.94 19.07 -11.86
C GLN A 81 -0.34 19.75 -10.63
N TYR A 82 0.51 19.05 -9.88
CA TYR A 82 1.03 19.53 -8.60
C TYR A 82 2.49 20.00 -8.64
N GLY A 83 3.22 19.76 -9.75
CA GLY A 83 4.63 20.08 -9.89
C GLY A 83 5.57 19.18 -9.06
N ARG A 84 5.02 18.22 -8.28
CA ARG A 84 5.78 17.35 -7.37
C ARG A 84 4.99 16.11 -6.99
N ILE A 85 5.71 15.06 -6.61
CA ILE A 85 5.18 13.90 -5.86
C ILE A 85 6.21 13.58 -4.76
N ASP A 86 5.85 13.80 -3.49
CA ASP A 86 6.76 13.62 -2.35
C ASP A 86 6.60 12.27 -1.67
N GLY A 87 5.42 11.68 -1.78
CA GLY A 87 5.10 10.39 -1.21
C GLY A 87 4.32 9.48 -2.16
N LEU A 88 4.57 8.18 -2.06
CA LEU A 88 3.76 7.14 -2.68
C LEU A 88 3.39 6.10 -1.62
N VAL A 89 2.10 5.77 -1.52
CA VAL A 89 1.64 4.57 -0.82
C VAL A 89 1.19 3.55 -1.88
N ALA A 90 2.01 2.54 -2.16
CA ALA A 90 1.76 1.48 -3.13
C ALA A 90 0.94 0.36 -2.44
N ASN A 91 -0.39 0.57 -2.35
CA ASN A 91 -1.29 -0.28 -1.56
C ASN A 91 -2.18 -1.19 -2.40
N ALA A 92 -2.36 -0.96 -3.70
CA ALA A 92 -3.24 -1.80 -4.52
C ALA A 92 -2.93 -3.29 -4.34
N GLY A 93 -3.97 -4.10 -4.24
CA GLY A 93 -3.81 -5.53 -4.05
C GLY A 93 -5.13 -6.29 -4.08
N MET A 94 -5.04 -7.57 -4.42
CA MET A 94 -6.15 -8.52 -4.41
C MET A 94 -5.68 -9.90 -3.97
N ASN A 95 -6.59 -10.70 -3.40
CA ASN A 95 -6.31 -12.09 -3.04
C ASN A 95 -7.58 -12.96 -3.23
N PRO A 96 -8.04 -13.15 -4.48
CA PRO A 96 -9.26 -13.93 -4.75
C PRO A 96 -9.01 -15.44 -4.83
N TYR A 97 -7.77 -15.88 -4.95
CA TYR A 97 -7.40 -17.26 -5.28
C TYR A 97 -6.90 -18.02 -4.05
N PHE A 98 -7.80 -18.83 -3.46
CA PHE A 98 -7.47 -19.75 -2.36
C PHE A 98 -7.43 -21.19 -2.88
N ILE A 99 -6.38 -21.51 -3.67
CA ILE A 99 -6.26 -22.74 -4.46
C ILE A 99 -4.97 -23.48 -4.07
N ARG A 100 -5.01 -24.82 -4.06
CA ARG A 100 -3.80 -25.64 -3.88
C ARG A 100 -2.85 -25.44 -5.05
N ALA A 101 -1.53 -25.40 -4.77
CA ALA A 101 -0.50 -25.06 -5.75
C ALA A 101 -0.57 -25.93 -7.02
N GLU A 102 -0.84 -27.22 -6.86
CA GLU A 102 -0.95 -28.17 -7.98
C GLU A 102 -2.21 -27.99 -8.86
N LYS A 103 -3.12 -27.13 -8.47
CA LYS A 103 -4.38 -26.82 -9.18
C LYS A 103 -4.46 -25.38 -9.68
N LEU A 104 -3.45 -24.57 -9.37
CA LEU A 104 -3.38 -23.17 -9.79
C LEU A 104 -3.17 -23.10 -11.29
N THR A 105 -3.98 -22.30 -11.98
CA THR A 105 -3.80 -22.06 -13.42
C THR A 105 -2.81 -20.94 -13.70
N PRO A 106 -2.22 -20.88 -14.91
CA PRO A 106 -1.38 -19.76 -15.32
C PRO A 106 -2.10 -18.41 -15.22
N GLU A 107 -3.37 -18.36 -15.63
CA GLU A 107 -4.21 -17.13 -15.62
C GLU A 107 -4.40 -16.59 -14.21
N GLU A 108 -4.71 -17.47 -13.24
CA GLU A 108 -4.89 -17.08 -11.82
C GLU A 108 -3.58 -16.57 -11.21
N TRP A 109 -2.46 -17.19 -11.61
CA TRP A 109 -1.14 -16.72 -11.24
C TRP A 109 -0.84 -15.35 -11.84
N ASP A 110 -1.03 -15.19 -13.15
CA ASP A 110 -0.70 -13.97 -13.88
C ASP A 110 -1.57 -12.79 -13.40
N ASP A 111 -2.86 -12.98 -13.16
CA ASP A 111 -3.75 -11.98 -12.60
C ASP A 111 -3.27 -11.49 -11.22
N SER A 112 -2.88 -12.43 -10.35
CA SER A 112 -2.37 -12.08 -9.03
C SER A 112 -1.06 -11.30 -9.10
N MET A 113 -0.13 -11.75 -9.96
CA MET A 113 1.17 -11.10 -10.15
C MET A 113 1.03 -9.74 -10.83
N ALA A 114 0.11 -9.60 -11.78
CA ALA A 114 -0.13 -8.35 -12.50
C ALA A 114 -0.51 -7.20 -11.56
N VAL A 115 -1.38 -7.46 -10.58
CA VAL A 115 -1.82 -6.44 -9.61
C VAL A 115 -0.85 -6.31 -8.43
N ASN A 116 -0.53 -7.44 -7.76
CA ASN A 116 0.15 -7.40 -6.46
C ASN A 116 1.66 -7.16 -6.54
N LEU A 117 2.29 -7.35 -7.72
CA LEU A 117 3.73 -7.18 -7.89
C LEU A 117 4.08 -6.32 -9.11
N ARG A 118 3.74 -6.78 -10.33
CA ARG A 118 4.15 -6.09 -11.57
C ARG A 118 3.60 -4.67 -11.63
N GLY A 119 2.31 -4.48 -11.42
CA GLY A 119 1.67 -3.17 -11.48
C GLY A 119 2.21 -2.22 -10.41
N LEU A 120 2.38 -2.70 -9.17
CA LEU A 120 2.99 -1.91 -8.11
C LEU A 120 4.43 -1.51 -8.45
N PHE A 121 5.22 -2.41 -9.05
CA PHE A 121 6.58 -2.06 -9.47
C PHE A 121 6.58 -0.90 -10.46
N PHE A 122 5.75 -0.95 -11.49
CA PHE A 122 5.72 0.11 -12.50
C PHE A 122 5.14 1.42 -11.96
N ALA A 123 4.21 1.38 -11.02
CA ALA A 123 3.76 2.57 -10.29
C ALA A 123 4.91 3.18 -9.45
N ILE A 124 5.65 2.34 -8.73
CA ILE A 124 6.84 2.76 -7.97
C ILE A 124 7.92 3.32 -8.90
N GLN A 125 8.15 2.69 -10.05
CA GLN A 125 9.14 3.16 -11.04
C GLN A 125 8.75 4.52 -11.63
N ALA A 126 7.48 4.69 -12.03
CA ALA A 126 7.00 5.94 -12.61
C ALA A 126 7.14 7.11 -11.62
N VAL A 127 6.66 6.93 -10.37
CA VAL A 127 6.83 7.93 -9.31
C VAL A 127 8.31 8.14 -8.96
N GLY A 128 9.07 7.05 -8.89
CA GLY A 128 10.50 7.08 -8.57
C GLY A 128 11.32 7.94 -9.55
N ARG A 129 10.98 7.94 -10.86
CA ARG A 129 11.64 8.80 -11.83
C ARG A 129 11.53 10.29 -11.47
N HIS A 130 10.33 10.74 -11.07
CA HIS A 130 10.11 12.12 -10.64
C HIS A 130 10.80 12.43 -9.31
N MET A 131 10.74 11.53 -8.34
CA MET A 131 11.41 11.69 -7.04
C MET A 131 12.94 11.75 -7.17
N LEU A 132 13.52 10.88 -8.00
CA LEU A 132 14.97 10.84 -8.26
C LEU A 132 15.45 12.10 -8.98
N ALA A 133 14.67 12.63 -9.92
CA ALA A 133 14.96 13.91 -10.58
C ALA A 133 14.88 15.08 -9.59
N ALA A 134 13.98 15.01 -8.61
CA ALA A 134 13.83 16.02 -7.55
C ALA A 134 14.83 15.86 -6.38
N GLY A 135 15.58 14.75 -6.32
CA GLY A 135 16.50 14.44 -5.21
C GLY A 135 15.82 14.21 -3.86
N ARG A 136 14.54 13.86 -3.84
CA ARG A 136 13.76 13.63 -2.61
C ARG A 136 12.51 12.79 -2.88
N GLY A 137 12.11 11.98 -1.90
CA GLY A 137 10.87 11.22 -1.95
C GLY A 137 10.77 10.14 -0.88
N SER A 138 9.57 9.66 -0.63
CA SER A 138 9.32 8.53 0.25
C SER A 138 8.28 7.59 -0.34
N ILE A 139 8.63 6.33 -0.50
CA ILE A 139 7.77 5.28 -1.04
C ILE A 139 7.47 4.28 0.08
N VAL A 140 6.20 3.98 0.27
CA VAL A 140 5.70 2.98 1.20
C VAL A 140 4.98 1.88 0.43
N THR A 141 5.53 0.66 0.46
CA THR A 141 4.89 -0.52 -0.12
C THR A 141 3.98 -1.21 0.89
N MET A 142 2.78 -1.62 0.47
CA MET A 142 1.89 -2.39 1.33
C MET A 142 2.11 -3.89 1.08
N SER A 143 2.93 -4.49 1.94
CA SER A 143 3.26 -5.91 1.96
C SER A 143 2.19 -6.73 2.72
N SER A 144 2.58 -7.79 3.37
CA SER A 144 1.75 -8.62 4.25
C SER A 144 2.64 -9.46 5.16
N VAL A 145 2.19 -9.79 6.36
CA VAL A 145 2.84 -10.81 7.22
C VAL A 145 2.98 -12.16 6.52
N THR A 146 2.14 -12.44 5.53
CA THR A 146 2.22 -13.67 4.73
C THR A 146 3.43 -13.72 3.81
N ALA A 147 4.10 -12.59 3.54
CA ALA A 147 5.35 -12.56 2.78
C ALA A 147 6.48 -13.33 3.46
N GLN A 148 6.40 -13.50 4.78
CA GLN A 148 7.42 -14.13 5.62
C GLN A 148 6.99 -15.52 6.14
N ARG A 149 5.80 -15.99 5.80
CA ARG A 149 5.22 -17.26 6.28
C ARG A 149 4.52 -18.03 5.17
N GLY A 150 4.59 -19.35 5.24
CA GLY A 150 3.79 -20.21 4.37
C GLY A 150 2.30 -20.11 4.71
N VAL A 151 1.47 -19.91 3.70
CA VAL A 151 0.01 -19.87 3.84
C VAL A 151 -0.63 -20.90 2.92
N LEU A 152 -1.42 -21.79 3.52
CA LEU A 152 -2.13 -22.81 2.76
C LEU A 152 -3.04 -22.16 1.70
N ARG A 153 -2.90 -22.59 0.44
CA ARG A 153 -3.69 -22.10 -0.71
C ARG A 153 -3.49 -20.61 -1.04
N GLY A 154 -2.42 -19.97 -0.53
CA GLY A 154 -2.17 -18.55 -0.74
C GLY A 154 -0.98 -18.26 -1.66
N LEU A 155 -0.51 -19.24 -2.46
CA LEU A 155 0.78 -19.18 -3.15
C LEU A 155 0.96 -17.91 -4.01
N PRO A 156 0.03 -17.50 -4.92
CA PRO A 156 0.28 -16.34 -5.79
C PRO A 156 0.44 -15.05 -4.99
N TYR A 157 -0.43 -14.85 -4.00
CA TYR A 157 -0.38 -13.67 -3.14
C TYR A 157 0.89 -13.62 -2.29
N VAL A 158 1.27 -14.74 -1.67
CA VAL A 158 2.48 -14.85 -0.85
C VAL A 158 3.73 -14.59 -1.68
N ALA A 159 3.80 -15.18 -2.89
CA ALA A 159 4.92 -14.97 -3.82
C ALA A 159 5.03 -13.50 -4.23
N ALA A 160 3.90 -12.86 -4.57
CA ALA A 160 3.87 -11.45 -4.94
C ALA A 160 4.31 -10.54 -3.78
N LYS A 161 3.81 -10.77 -2.55
CA LYS A 161 4.18 -9.96 -1.38
C LYS A 161 5.63 -10.22 -0.93
N GLY A 162 6.13 -11.44 -1.05
CA GLY A 162 7.56 -11.74 -0.86
C GLY A 162 8.46 -11.03 -1.89
N GLY A 163 8.04 -11.02 -3.16
CA GLY A 163 8.69 -10.24 -4.22
C GLY A 163 8.68 -8.74 -3.94
N LEU A 164 7.56 -8.22 -3.43
CA LEU A 164 7.44 -6.80 -3.06
C LEU A 164 8.38 -6.42 -1.90
N ASP A 165 8.58 -7.31 -0.92
CA ASP A 165 9.54 -7.11 0.17
C ASP A 165 11.00 -7.07 -0.35
N ALA A 166 11.34 -7.98 -1.28
CA ALA A 166 12.66 -8.00 -1.91
C ALA A 166 12.88 -6.71 -2.74
N MET A 167 11.87 -6.30 -3.49
CA MET A 167 11.87 -5.06 -4.28
C MET A 167 12.05 -3.83 -3.39
N THR A 168 11.35 -3.75 -2.25
CA THR A 168 11.48 -2.67 -1.26
C THR A 168 12.93 -2.50 -0.82
N ARG A 169 13.60 -3.61 -0.47
CA ARG A 169 15.01 -3.59 -0.04
C ARG A 169 15.95 -3.17 -1.16
N THR A 170 15.76 -3.71 -2.37
CA THR A 170 16.61 -3.40 -3.53
C THR A 170 16.51 -1.92 -3.91
N LEU A 171 15.29 -1.40 -4.06
CA LEU A 171 15.08 0.00 -4.42
C LEU A 171 15.58 0.97 -3.34
N ALA A 172 15.51 0.59 -2.06
CA ALA A 172 16.08 1.36 -0.98
C ALA A 172 17.60 1.52 -1.14
N VAL A 173 18.31 0.45 -1.52
CA VAL A 173 19.77 0.49 -1.75
C VAL A 173 20.10 1.32 -3.00
N GLU A 174 19.33 1.18 -4.08
CA GLU A 174 19.59 1.87 -5.34
C GLU A 174 19.30 3.38 -5.29
N TRP A 175 18.40 3.84 -4.41
CA TRP A 175 17.87 5.20 -4.45
C TRP A 175 18.20 6.06 -3.24
N ALA A 176 18.78 5.47 -2.18
CA ALA A 176 19.06 6.18 -0.93
C ALA A 176 20.04 7.34 -1.11
N ASP A 177 21.13 7.15 -1.87
CA ASP A 177 22.13 8.18 -2.16
C ASP A 177 21.62 9.32 -3.05
N ARG A 178 20.44 9.09 -3.66
CA ARG A 178 19.71 10.08 -4.49
C ARG A 178 18.50 10.68 -3.77
N GLY A 179 18.44 10.56 -2.44
CA GLY A 179 17.44 11.20 -1.59
C GLY A 179 16.05 10.55 -1.59
N VAL A 180 15.89 9.33 -2.11
CA VAL A 180 14.60 8.62 -2.12
C VAL A 180 14.64 7.45 -1.15
N ARG A 181 13.71 7.42 -0.21
CA ARG A 181 13.54 6.35 0.76
C ARG A 181 12.45 5.38 0.29
N VAL A 182 12.66 4.08 0.48
CA VAL A 182 11.68 3.04 0.18
C VAL A 182 11.54 2.12 1.38
N ASN A 183 10.34 2.07 1.98
CA ASN A 183 10.03 1.19 3.10
C ASN A 183 8.74 0.42 2.82
N GLY A 184 8.49 -0.62 3.60
CA GLY A 184 7.26 -1.41 3.54
C GLY A 184 6.53 -1.45 4.88
N VAL A 185 5.23 -1.64 4.80
CA VAL A 185 4.40 -2.05 5.93
C VAL A 185 3.88 -3.45 5.64
N ALA A 186 3.98 -4.37 6.61
CA ALA A 186 3.46 -5.72 6.53
C ALA A 186 2.28 -5.90 7.51
N PRO A 187 1.02 -5.63 7.05
CA PRO A 187 -0.15 -5.81 7.89
C PRO A 187 -0.41 -7.29 8.18
N GLY A 188 -0.93 -7.55 9.38
CA GLY A 188 -1.54 -8.83 9.74
C GLY A 188 -2.99 -8.94 9.26
N TYR A 189 -3.83 -9.53 10.11
CA TYR A 189 -5.27 -9.60 9.87
C TYR A 189 -5.94 -8.28 10.25
N ILE A 190 -6.28 -7.47 9.25
CA ILE A 190 -6.87 -6.13 9.42
C ILE A 190 -8.34 -6.16 8.99
N GLU A 191 -9.21 -5.43 9.67
CA GLU A 191 -10.63 -5.29 9.35
C GLU A 191 -10.83 -4.52 8.05
N THR A 192 -10.96 -5.27 6.95
CA THR A 192 -11.18 -4.77 5.59
C THR A 192 -12.06 -5.75 4.81
N ASP A 193 -12.48 -5.36 3.61
CA ASP A 193 -13.22 -6.25 2.69
C ASP A 193 -12.41 -7.52 2.36
N LEU A 194 -11.08 -7.40 2.28
CA LEU A 194 -10.19 -8.55 1.99
C LEU A 194 -10.26 -9.65 3.04
N THR A 195 -10.53 -9.31 4.28
CA THR A 195 -10.63 -10.24 5.42
C THR A 195 -12.07 -10.54 5.83
N GLU A 196 -13.06 -9.99 5.13
CA GLU A 196 -14.47 -10.10 5.49
C GLU A 196 -14.92 -11.57 5.57
N GLY A 197 -14.57 -12.40 4.58
CA GLY A 197 -14.91 -13.83 4.59
C GLY A 197 -14.31 -14.60 5.76
N VAL A 198 -13.14 -14.20 6.27
CA VAL A 198 -12.54 -14.76 7.47
C VAL A 198 -13.29 -14.30 8.73
N ARG A 199 -13.65 -13.01 8.79
CA ARG A 199 -14.33 -12.42 9.96
C ARG A 199 -15.75 -12.91 10.12
N GLN A 200 -16.47 -13.18 9.01
CA GLN A 200 -17.85 -13.67 9.02
C GLN A 200 -17.96 -15.18 9.28
N ASN A 201 -16.86 -15.93 9.17
CA ASN A 201 -16.82 -17.36 9.48
C ASN A 201 -16.22 -17.58 10.86
N ASP A 202 -17.04 -17.96 11.84
CA ASP A 202 -16.64 -18.11 13.23
C ASP A 202 -15.43 -19.03 13.40
N SER A 203 -15.40 -20.18 12.71
CA SER A 203 -14.31 -21.15 12.81
C SER A 203 -12.99 -20.59 12.28
N LEU A 204 -13.02 -19.86 11.14
CA LEU A 204 -11.83 -19.22 10.57
C LEU A 204 -11.37 -18.03 11.42
N ARG A 205 -12.32 -17.23 11.90
CA ARG A 205 -12.04 -16.11 12.80
C ARG A 205 -11.31 -16.59 14.05
N ASP A 206 -11.86 -17.60 14.74
CA ASP A 206 -11.30 -18.13 15.97
C ASP A 206 -9.93 -18.81 15.74
N MET A 207 -9.76 -19.48 14.59
CA MET A 207 -8.47 -20.04 14.19
C MET A 207 -7.40 -18.94 14.01
N VAL A 208 -7.78 -17.81 13.41
CA VAL A 208 -6.88 -16.66 13.24
C VAL A 208 -6.57 -16.03 14.58
N LEU A 209 -7.61 -15.71 15.39
CA LEU A 209 -7.44 -15.00 16.66
C LEU A 209 -6.61 -15.79 17.68
N ARG A 210 -6.67 -17.13 17.66
CA ARG A 210 -5.77 -17.97 18.49
C ARG A 210 -4.28 -17.78 18.16
N LYS A 211 -3.95 -17.30 16.96
CA LYS A 211 -2.57 -17.05 16.51
C LYS A 211 -2.15 -15.58 16.63
N VAL A 212 -3.06 -14.69 16.98
CA VAL A 212 -2.78 -13.26 17.18
C VAL A 212 -2.68 -12.97 18.67
N PRO A 213 -1.51 -12.72 19.25
CA PRO A 213 -1.36 -12.44 20.68
C PRO A 213 -2.24 -11.30 21.19
N ALA A 214 -2.48 -10.27 20.37
CA ALA A 214 -3.40 -9.18 20.70
C ALA A 214 -4.89 -9.59 20.73
N ALA A 215 -5.24 -10.84 20.36
CA ALA A 215 -6.56 -11.45 20.38
C ALA A 215 -7.67 -10.65 19.64
N ARG A 216 -7.30 -9.85 18.64
CA ARG A 216 -8.23 -9.09 17.80
C ARG A 216 -7.67 -8.90 16.38
N PHE A 217 -8.55 -8.54 15.46
CA PHE A 217 -8.13 -7.95 14.18
C PHE A 217 -7.60 -6.54 14.43
N GLY A 218 -6.67 -6.10 13.60
CA GLY A 218 -6.21 -4.72 13.58
C GLY A 218 -7.19 -3.81 12.84
N ALA A 219 -7.23 -2.54 13.20
CA ALA A 219 -7.94 -1.52 12.44
C ALA A 219 -7.08 -1.00 11.28
N ALA A 220 -7.72 -0.59 10.18
CA ALA A 220 -7.01 -0.01 9.02
C ALA A 220 -6.22 1.26 9.41
N ASP A 221 -6.74 2.04 10.36
CA ASP A 221 -6.09 3.26 10.86
C ASP A 221 -4.75 2.95 11.59
N GLU A 222 -4.61 1.79 12.24
CA GLU A 222 -3.36 1.38 12.88
C GLU A 222 -2.25 1.13 11.86
N VAL A 223 -2.60 0.64 10.67
CA VAL A 223 -1.67 0.47 9.54
C VAL A 223 -1.37 1.82 8.88
N ALA A 224 -2.40 2.65 8.70
CA ALA A 224 -2.28 3.97 8.08
C ALA A 224 -1.34 4.89 8.87
N ALA A 225 -1.40 4.87 10.20
CA ALA A 225 -0.52 5.65 11.06
C ALA A 225 0.96 5.36 10.81
N LEU A 226 1.33 4.08 10.62
CA LEU A 226 2.71 3.73 10.28
C LEU A 226 3.06 4.16 8.86
N ALA A 227 2.16 3.99 7.88
CA ALA A 227 2.41 4.44 6.52
C ALA A 227 2.64 5.95 6.46
N THR A 228 1.82 6.76 7.15
CA THR A 228 1.98 8.21 7.27
C THR A 228 3.31 8.58 7.94
N PHE A 229 3.68 7.89 9.01
CA PHE A 229 5.00 8.09 9.65
C PHE A 229 6.14 7.84 8.66
N LEU A 230 6.10 6.74 7.89
CA LEU A 230 7.15 6.40 6.93
C LEU A 230 7.22 7.41 5.76
N VAL A 231 6.10 8.01 5.37
CA VAL A 231 6.06 9.10 4.36
C VAL A 231 6.67 10.39 4.94
N SER A 232 6.51 10.65 6.22
CA SER A 232 6.94 11.88 6.88
C SER A 232 8.47 12.00 7.03
N ASP A 233 8.94 13.21 7.35
CA ASP A 233 10.36 13.47 7.61
C ASP A 233 10.81 12.90 8.97
N ALA A 234 9.89 12.51 9.85
CA ALA A 234 10.22 11.80 11.08
C ALA A 234 10.89 10.43 10.83
N ALA A 235 10.70 9.86 9.63
CA ALA A 235 11.36 8.63 9.18
C ALA A 235 12.57 8.88 8.27
N ALA A 236 13.21 10.05 8.33
CA ALA A 236 14.26 10.49 7.39
C ALA A 236 15.45 9.52 7.30
N TYR A 237 15.77 8.79 8.36
CA TYR A 237 16.88 7.81 8.39
C TYR A 237 16.41 6.36 8.22
N MET A 238 15.13 6.14 7.88
CA MET A 238 14.57 4.81 7.63
C MET A 238 14.45 4.56 6.13
N THR A 239 15.13 3.54 5.63
CA THR A 239 14.96 3.01 4.28
C THR A 239 15.26 1.51 4.26
N GLY A 240 14.62 0.75 3.36
CA GLY A 240 14.78 -0.69 3.22
C GLY A 240 14.09 -1.54 4.29
N GLN A 241 13.32 -0.93 5.20
CA GLN A 241 12.63 -1.65 6.25
C GLN A 241 11.25 -2.11 5.80
N VAL A 242 10.85 -3.32 6.21
CA VAL A 242 9.47 -3.80 6.13
C VAL A 242 8.97 -4.01 7.55
N VAL A 243 8.14 -3.09 8.02
CA VAL A 243 7.68 -3.04 9.41
C VAL A 243 6.33 -3.73 9.55
N THR A 244 6.25 -4.66 10.47
CA THR A 244 5.04 -5.46 10.72
C THR A 244 4.06 -4.73 11.64
N VAL A 245 2.75 -4.77 11.28
CA VAL A 245 1.62 -4.28 12.09
C VAL A 245 0.57 -5.40 12.15
N ASP A 246 0.67 -6.31 13.13
CA ASP A 246 -0.03 -7.60 13.08
C ASP A 246 -0.52 -8.15 14.44
N GLY A 247 -0.43 -7.36 15.49
CA GLY A 247 -0.80 -7.79 16.83
C GLY A 247 0.04 -8.97 17.39
N GLY A 248 1.26 -9.14 16.85
CA GLY A 248 2.19 -10.19 17.25
C GLY A 248 2.07 -11.52 16.47
N TYR A 249 1.24 -11.57 15.43
CA TYR A 249 1.01 -12.79 14.63
C TYR A 249 2.28 -13.38 14.02
N ALA A 250 3.22 -12.56 13.58
CA ALA A 250 4.43 -13.02 12.90
C ALA A 250 5.43 -13.72 13.84
N VAL A 251 5.37 -13.42 15.14
CA VAL A 251 6.32 -13.90 16.16
C VAL A 251 5.71 -14.95 17.10
N SER A 252 4.44 -15.31 16.89
CA SER A 252 3.71 -16.33 17.67
C SER A 252 3.85 -17.74 17.09
#